data_96334157f428bf2cea948f58e2e169c4
#
_entry.id   96334157f428bf2cea948f58e2e169c4
#
_cell.length_a   1.000
_cell.length_b   1.000
_cell.length_c   1.000
_cell.angle_alpha   90.00
_cell.angle_beta   90.00
_cell.angle_gamma   90.00
#
_symmetry.space_group_name_H-M   'P 1'
#
loop_
_entity.id
_entity.type
_entity.pdbx_description
1 polymer ?
#
loop_
_entity_poly.entity_id
_entity_poly.type
_entity_poly.pdbx_seq_one_letter_code
_entity_poly.pdbx_strand_id
1 'polypeptide(L)'
;MTTKDTIRTFIVSELAGEEGTEIKDSDQLIDAGIIDSMGIIALLGFLETEFAIQIDSDELLPENLGTVQAISDLVDRKLRA
;
A
#
# COMPACT_ATOMS: atom_id res chain seq x y z
N MET A 1 -10.11 -11.41 6.51
CA MET A 1 -9.69 -10.14 5.92
C MET A 1 -8.77 -10.42 4.73
N THR A 2 -9.03 -9.78 3.60
CA THR A 2 -8.22 -9.98 2.39
C THR A 2 -6.95 -9.14 2.45
N THR A 3 -6.01 -9.42 1.55
CA THR A 3 -4.80 -8.61 1.41
C THR A 3 -5.17 -7.15 1.17
N LYS A 4 -6.13 -6.88 0.28
CA LYS A 4 -6.59 -5.52 0.01
C LYS A 4 -7.16 -4.85 1.25
N ASP A 5 -7.96 -5.57 2.03
CA ASP A 5 -8.56 -5.01 3.24
C ASP A 5 -7.49 -4.63 4.25
N THR A 6 -6.47 -5.47 4.42
CA THR A 6 -5.36 -5.20 5.33
C THR A 6 -4.61 -3.95 4.91
N ILE A 7 -4.30 -3.84 3.62
CA ILE A 7 -3.60 -2.68 3.06
C ILE A 7 -4.44 -1.42 3.22
N ARG A 8 -5.71 -1.49 2.85
CA ARG A 8 -6.63 -0.35 2.94
C ARG A 8 -6.76 0.14 4.37
N THR A 9 -6.91 -0.78 5.31
CA THR A 9 -7.04 -0.42 6.73
C THR A 9 -5.82 0.32 7.22
N PHE A 10 -4.62 -0.14 6.86
CA PHE A 10 -3.39 0.53 7.24
C PHE A 10 -3.34 1.94 6.67
N ILE A 11 -3.65 2.09 5.37
CA ILE A 11 -3.59 3.39 4.72
C ILE A 11 -4.58 4.37 5.36
N VAL A 12 -5.80 3.93 5.59
CA VAL A 12 -6.82 4.80 6.19
C VAL A 12 -6.45 5.20 7.60
N SER A 13 -6.00 4.25 8.43
CA SER A 13 -5.73 4.54 9.84
C SER A 13 -4.42 5.25 10.08
N GLU A 14 -3.39 5.00 9.26
CA GLU A 14 -2.04 5.51 9.55
C GLU A 14 -1.58 6.58 8.59
N LEU A 15 -2.04 6.58 7.35
CA LEU A 15 -1.51 7.47 6.33
C LEU A 15 -2.49 8.56 5.89
N ALA A 16 -3.77 8.24 5.76
CA ALA A 16 -4.76 9.22 5.34
C ALA A 16 -5.10 10.23 6.45
N GLY A 17 -4.97 9.81 7.70
CA GLY A 17 -5.11 10.71 8.85
C GLY A 17 -6.51 11.19 9.17
N GLU A 18 -7.52 10.77 8.43
CA GLU A 18 -8.90 11.20 8.64
C GLU A 18 -9.81 9.98 8.82
N GLU A 19 -10.61 10.00 9.86
CA GLU A 19 -11.60 8.96 10.08
C GLU A 19 -12.67 9.03 8.99
N GLY A 20 -13.11 7.87 8.54
CA GLY A 20 -14.16 7.78 7.54
C GLY A 20 -13.68 7.98 6.12
N THR A 21 -12.39 8.16 5.91
CA THR A 21 -11.84 8.24 4.55
C THR A 21 -12.11 6.92 3.84
N GLU A 22 -12.74 7.01 2.68
CA GLU A 22 -13.01 5.85 1.85
C GLU A 22 -12.01 5.79 0.70
N ILE A 23 -11.32 4.67 0.58
CA ILE A 23 -10.32 4.45 -0.47
C ILE A 23 -10.76 3.25 -1.29
N LYS A 24 -10.89 3.47 -2.60
CA LYS A 24 -11.24 2.41 -3.53
C LYS A 24 -9.98 1.74 -4.07
N ASP A 25 -10.11 0.53 -4.56
CA ASP A 25 -8.98 -0.25 -5.06
C ASP A 25 -8.21 0.46 -6.17
N SER A 26 -8.91 1.27 -6.98
CA SER A 26 -8.30 1.96 -8.13
C SER A 26 -7.96 3.42 -7.86
N ASP A 27 -8.18 3.93 -6.65
CA ASP A 27 -7.86 5.32 -6.32
C ASP A 27 -6.35 5.56 -6.41
N GLN A 28 -5.98 6.68 -7.03
CA GLN A 28 -4.58 7.07 -7.22
C GLN A 28 -4.05 7.68 -5.94
N LEU A 29 -3.47 6.86 -5.08
CA LEU A 29 -3.07 7.26 -3.74
C LEU A 29 -2.02 8.36 -3.72
N ILE A 30 -1.03 8.25 -4.60
CA ILE A 30 0.05 9.24 -4.68
C ILE A 30 -0.45 10.51 -5.33
N ASP A 31 -1.15 10.41 -6.45
CA ASP A 31 -1.64 11.57 -7.19
C ASP A 31 -2.69 12.35 -6.40
N ALA A 32 -3.50 11.65 -5.62
CA ALA A 32 -4.50 12.29 -4.77
C ALA A 32 -3.93 12.89 -3.48
N GLY A 33 -2.64 12.67 -3.22
CA GLY A 33 -2.01 13.19 -2.02
C GLY A 33 -2.33 12.39 -0.75
N ILE A 34 -2.91 11.21 -0.88
CA ILE A 34 -3.21 10.35 0.26
C ILE A 34 -1.93 9.78 0.85
N ILE A 35 -0.97 9.43 -0.02
CA ILE A 35 0.34 8.91 0.37
C ILE A 35 1.42 9.84 -0.17
N ASP A 36 2.28 10.34 0.70
CA ASP A 36 3.47 11.11 0.32
C ASP A 36 4.72 10.24 0.45
N SER A 37 5.91 10.84 0.30
CA SER A 37 7.18 10.12 0.37
C SER A 37 7.38 9.42 1.72
N MET A 38 7.00 10.08 2.81
CA MET A 38 7.11 9.50 4.14
C MET A 38 6.10 8.37 4.32
N GLY A 39 4.90 8.55 3.76
CA GLY A 39 3.88 7.52 3.79
C GLY A 39 4.30 6.27 3.03
N ILE A 40 5.01 6.42 1.92
CA ILE A 40 5.52 5.28 1.16
C ILE A 40 6.49 4.47 2.02
N ILE A 41 7.40 5.14 2.74
CA ILE A 41 8.36 4.47 3.61
C ILE A 41 7.63 3.69 4.70
N ALA A 42 6.63 4.31 5.32
CA ALA A 42 5.83 3.65 6.36
C ALA A 42 5.07 2.45 5.80
N LEU A 43 4.50 2.60 4.60
CA LEU A 43 3.78 1.52 3.93
C LEU A 43 4.71 0.34 3.64
N LEU A 44 5.91 0.60 3.15
CA LEU A 44 6.88 -0.46 2.87
C LEU A 44 7.22 -1.25 4.13
N GLY A 45 7.49 -0.55 5.23
CA GLY A 45 7.77 -1.20 6.50
C GLY A 45 6.62 -2.07 6.95
N PHE A 46 5.40 -1.56 6.81
CA PHE A 46 4.20 -2.33 7.16
C PHE A 46 4.07 -3.59 6.31
N LEU A 47 4.21 -3.46 4.99
CA LEU A 47 4.05 -4.58 4.07
C LEU A 47 5.08 -5.68 4.35
N GLU A 48 6.33 -5.28 4.55
CA GLU A 48 7.40 -6.25 4.80
C GLU A 48 7.19 -7.00 6.11
N THR A 49 6.72 -6.29 7.14
CA THR A 49 6.48 -6.89 8.45
C THR A 49 5.20 -7.73 8.46
N GLU A 50 4.11 -7.18 7.92
CA GLU A 50 2.81 -7.85 7.98
C GLU A 50 2.75 -9.10 7.12
N PHE A 51 3.36 -9.07 5.95
CA PHE A 51 3.30 -10.18 5.01
C PHE A 51 4.60 -10.99 4.96
N ALA A 52 5.60 -10.61 5.75
CA ALA A 52 6.90 -11.29 5.79
C ALA A 52 7.54 -11.39 4.40
N ILE A 53 7.51 -10.27 3.66
CA ILE A 53 8.09 -10.18 2.31
C ILE A 53 9.18 -9.13 2.31
N GLN A 54 9.97 -9.10 1.24
CA GLN A 54 11.00 -8.10 1.03
C GLN A 54 10.74 -7.39 -0.30
N ILE A 55 10.68 -6.06 -0.26
CA ILE A 55 10.41 -5.24 -1.44
C ILE A 55 11.71 -4.56 -1.87
N ASP A 56 12.12 -4.81 -3.10
CA ASP A 56 13.35 -4.26 -3.64
C ASP A 56 13.16 -2.81 -4.10
N SER A 57 14.25 -2.05 -4.13
CA SER A 57 14.17 -0.63 -4.49
C SER A 57 13.68 -0.41 -5.92
N ASP A 58 13.93 -1.33 -6.83
CA ASP A 58 13.45 -1.22 -8.21
C ASP A 58 11.96 -1.53 -8.34
N GLU A 59 11.33 -2.01 -7.26
CA GLU A 59 9.89 -2.23 -7.21
C GLU A 59 9.13 -1.02 -6.66
N LEU A 60 9.84 0.01 -6.22
CA LEU A 60 9.26 1.23 -5.66
C LEU A 60 8.80 2.18 -6.76
N LEU A 61 7.83 1.74 -7.54
CA LEU A 61 7.32 2.48 -8.69
C LEU A 61 5.86 2.87 -8.46
N PRO A 62 5.42 4.02 -8.97
CA PRO A 62 4.00 4.40 -8.85
C PRO A 62 3.05 3.33 -9.39
N GLU A 63 3.45 2.62 -10.44
CA GLU A 63 2.65 1.55 -11.00
C GLU A 63 2.48 0.36 -10.07
N ASN A 64 3.39 0.20 -9.08
CA ASN A 64 3.31 -0.87 -8.08
C ASN A 64 2.67 -0.41 -6.77
N LEU A 65 2.78 0.85 -6.44
CA LEU A 65 2.40 1.38 -5.12
C LEU A 65 1.32 2.45 -5.20
N GLY A 66 0.87 2.81 -6.38
CA GLY A 66 -0.04 3.94 -6.56
C GLY A 66 -1.50 3.66 -6.21
N THR A 67 -1.91 2.39 -6.14
CA THR A 67 -3.29 2.03 -5.80
C THR A 67 -3.28 0.81 -4.87
N VAL A 68 -4.38 0.61 -4.16
CA VAL A 68 -4.54 -0.58 -3.31
C VAL A 68 -4.44 -1.85 -4.17
N GLN A 69 -5.04 -1.82 -5.36
CA GLN A 69 -4.99 -2.97 -6.26
C GLN A 69 -3.55 -3.31 -6.65
N ALA A 70 -2.76 -2.30 -7.03
CA ALA A 70 -1.36 -2.52 -7.43
C ALA A 70 -0.53 -3.04 -6.25
N ILE A 71 -0.72 -2.48 -5.07
CA ILE A 71 -0.02 -2.92 -3.87
C ILE A 71 -0.36 -4.37 -3.55
N SER A 72 -1.64 -4.72 -3.62
CA SER A 72 -2.10 -6.09 -3.38
C SER A 72 -1.49 -7.07 -4.38
N ASP A 73 -1.43 -6.68 -5.66
CA ASP A 73 -0.83 -7.52 -6.70
C ASP A 73 0.66 -7.73 -6.44
N LEU A 74 1.36 -6.69 -6.00
CA LEU A 74 2.78 -6.80 -5.65
C LEU A 74 2.98 -7.77 -4.48
N VAL A 75 2.18 -7.63 -3.44
CA VAL A 75 2.25 -8.53 -2.28
C VAL A 75 1.99 -9.97 -2.71
N ASP A 76 0.96 -10.20 -3.53
CA ASP A 76 0.62 -11.55 -3.99
C ASP A 76 1.77 -12.17 -4.80
N ARG A 77 2.42 -11.36 -5.66
CA ARG A 77 3.58 -11.86 -6.42
C ARG A 77 4.72 -12.26 -5.50
N LYS A 78 4.97 -11.46 -4.46
CA LYS A 78 6.04 -11.74 -3.49
C LYS A 78 5.74 -13.00 -2.68
N LEU A 79 4.48 -13.19 -2.31
CA LEU A 79 4.09 -14.36 -1.52
C LEU A 79 4.16 -15.66 -2.33
N ARG A 80 4.03 -15.56 -3.64
CA ARG A 80 4.11 -16.73 -4.53
C ARG A 80 5.52 -17.02 -5.03
N ALA A 81 6.42 -16.08 -4.85
CA ALA A 81 7.80 -16.24 -5.31
C ALA A 81 8.59 -17.20 -4.45
#